data_b9310c1d8c0f94ec7073e1a0855df092
#
_entry.id   b9310c1d8c0f94ec7073e1a0855df092
#
_cell.length_a   1.000
_cell.length_b   1.000
_cell.length_c   1.000
_cell.angle_alpha   90.00
_cell.angle_beta   90.00
_cell.angle_gamma   90.00
#
_symmetry.space_group_name_H-M   'P 1'
#
loop_
_entity.id
_entity.type
_entity.pdbx_description
1 polymer ?
#
loop_
_entity_poly.entity_id
_entity_poly.type
_entity_poly.pdbx_seq_one_letter_code
_entity_poly.pdbx_strand_id
1 'polypeptide(L)'
;MFIVYYVSVTTVGTWATDWANDGVFGDGWHLFTIGTGAYEEAAEPYDDAMNVINAFVEADGDEALAAVIDSESEDYDPAAAVAAVQEFAAGIDASATADYTLEDEETLATEDVTYTGAELAEAVDVYAADGAEAPDPADYGIWVPGVPALLESGLDAIGCADWLKGLILDGIVAGVGAVLGFVPQMLVLFIFLAFLESCGYMARIAFIMDRIFRKFGLSGKSFIPMLIGSGCGVPGIMASRTIENDRDRKMTIMTTTFIPCGAKLPFIAMVAGAIFGGAAWVAPSAYFLGIAAIICSGIILKKTKIFEGDPAPFVMELPAYHWPTVGTVLRSMWERGWSFIKKAGTIILLSTIVVWFTTYFGFTEDGFRMLAEDEIDMSILGKIGQCLAWIFIPQGFGNWQATVASITGLVAKENIVGTMGILYSAGEGSVYANMAATFTVASGY
;
A
#
# COMPACT_ATOMS: atom_id res chain seq x y z
N MET A 1 -22.07 -7.64 -11.01
CA MET A 1 -20.85 -7.94 -10.26
C MET A 1 -19.70 -7.05 -10.71
N PHE A 2 -19.30 -7.08 -11.98
CA PHE A 2 -18.20 -6.25 -12.48
C PHE A 2 -18.40 -4.75 -12.20
N ILE A 3 -19.61 -4.21 -12.47
CA ILE A 3 -19.94 -2.80 -12.19
C ILE A 3 -19.81 -2.48 -10.69
N VAL A 4 -20.30 -3.37 -9.83
CA VAL A 4 -20.19 -3.20 -8.37
C VAL A 4 -18.74 -3.18 -7.93
N TYR A 5 -17.94 -4.10 -8.44
CA TYR A 5 -16.51 -4.14 -8.14
C TYR A 5 -15.80 -2.89 -8.66
N TYR A 6 -16.06 -2.50 -9.90
CA TYR A 6 -15.47 -1.32 -10.51
C TYR A 6 -15.80 -0.04 -9.71
N VAL A 7 -17.05 0.19 -9.38
CA VAL A 7 -17.47 1.38 -8.61
C VAL A 7 -16.91 1.35 -7.18
N SER A 8 -16.86 0.19 -6.53
CA SER A 8 -16.38 0.11 -5.14
C SER A 8 -14.86 0.17 -5.00
N VAL A 9 -14.11 -0.22 -6.02
CA VAL A 9 -12.65 -0.30 -5.94
C VAL A 9 -11.98 0.84 -6.71
N THR A 10 -12.47 1.20 -7.91
CA THR A 10 -11.77 2.14 -8.80
C THR A 10 -12.33 3.56 -8.84
N THR A 11 -13.44 3.83 -8.15
CA THR A 11 -14.05 5.17 -8.13
C THR A 11 -14.31 5.65 -6.71
N VAL A 12 -15.47 5.28 -6.14
CA VAL A 12 -15.84 5.73 -4.79
C VAL A 12 -14.91 5.16 -3.73
N GLY A 13 -14.43 3.92 -3.92
CA GLY A 13 -13.52 3.28 -2.99
C GLY A 13 -12.16 3.96 -2.97
N THR A 14 -11.57 4.23 -4.14
CA THR A 14 -10.28 4.92 -4.27
C THR A 14 -10.37 6.31 -3.66
N TRP A 15 -11.31 7.14 -4.15
CA TRP A 15 -11.51 8.49 -3.59
C TRP A 15 -11.66 8.50 -2.05
N ALA A 16 -12.39 7.55 -1.48
CA ALA A 16 -12.59 7.48 -0.04
C ALA A 16 -11.35 6.99 0.72
N THR A 17 -10.51 6.19 0.04
CA THR A 17 -9.24 5.70 0.59
C THR A 17 -8.18 6.79 0.56
N ASP A 18 -8.04 7.50 -0.55
CA ASP A 18 -7.11 8.62 -0.72
C ASP A 18 -7.44 9.73 0.30
N TRP A 19 -8.72 10.09 0.44
CA TRP A 19 -9.14 11.02 1.49
C TRP A 19 -8.77 10.53 2.91
N ALA A 20 -8.82 9.23 3.18
CA ALA A 20 -8.48 8.72 4.50
C ALA A 20 -6.95 8.60 4.69
N ASN A 21 -6.21 8.19 3.67
CA ASN A 21 -4.77 8.01 3.76
C ASN A 21 -4.05 9.36 3.74
N ASP A 22 -4.28 10.17 2.73
CA ASP A 22 -3.55 11.42 2.53
C ASP A 22 -4.12 12.55 3.40
N GLY A 23 -5.44 12.55 3.58
CA GLY A 23 -6.11 13.56 4.41
C GLY A 23 -6.04 13.27 5.89
N VAL A 24 -6.60 12.15 6.37
CA VAL A 24 -6.75 11.89 7.80
C VAL A 24 -5.47 11.32 8.41
N PHE A 25 -4.77 10.44 7.72
CA PHE A 25 -3.56 9.76 8.19
C PHE A 25 -2.28 10.25 7.51
N GLY A 26 -2.35 11.19 6.56
CA GLY A 26 -1.27 11.91 5.95
C GLY A 26 -1.19 13.36 6.47
N ASP A 27 -0.87 14.28 5.57
CA ASP A 27 -0.57 15.68 5.90
C ASP A 27 -1.81 16.48 6.34
N GLY A 28 -2.96 16.17 5.76
CA GLY A 28 -4.21 16.86 6.06
C GLY A 28 -5.11 17.04 4.85
N TRP A 29 -6.17 17.82 5.01
CA TRP A 29 -7.20 17.98 3.97
C TRP A 29 -7.97 19.28 4.10
N HIS A 30 -8.42 19.83 2.98
CA HIS A 30 -9.31 20.97 2.97
C HIS A 30 -10.75 20.54 3.27
N LEU A 31 -11.38 21.21 4.23
CA LEU A 31 -12.75 20.90 4.64
C LEU A 31 -13.72 21.10 3.45
N PHE A 32 -14.49 20.05 3.13
CA PHE A 32 -15.38 19.99 1.97
C PHE A 32 -14.69 20.16 0.60
N THR A 33 -13.40 19.87 0.49
CA THR A 33 -12.59 20.06 -0.72
C THR A 33 -12.57 21.53 -1.24
N ILE A 34 -12.90 22.50 -0.37
CA ILE A 34 -12.89 23.90 -0.72
C ILE A 34 -11.44 24.40 -0.62
N GLY A 35 -10.89 24.78 -1.75
CA GLY A 35 -9.51 25.27 -1.85
C GLY A 35 -8.50 24.25 -2.35
N THR A 36 -8.82 22.92 -2.36
CA THR A 36 -7.90 21.87 -2.83
C THR A 36 -7.36 22.17 -4.23
N GLY A 37 -8.22 22.45 -5.21
CA GLY A 37 -7.76 22.72 -6.57
C GLY A 37 -6.96 24.03 -6.69
N ALA A 38 -7.21 25.04 -5.86
CA ALA A 38 -6.42 26.26 -5.85
C ALA A 38 -5.05 26.05 -5.18
N TYR A 39 -4.98 25.17 -4.19
CA TYR A 39 -3.74 24.76 -3.57
C TYR A 39 -2.89 23.91 -4.54
N GLU A 40 -3.48 22.90 -5.17
CA GLU A 40 -2.80 22.07 -6.17
C GLU A 40 -2.23 22.92 -7.32
N GLU A 41 -3.01 23.89 -7.84
CA GLU A 41 -2.55 24.82 -8.89
C GLU A 41 -1.39 25.73 -8.43
N ALA A 42 -1.30 26.01 -7.13
CA ALA A 42 -0.21 26.81 -6.56
C ALA A 42 1.01 25.95 -6.16
N ALA A 43 0.81 24.71 -5.73
CA ALA A 43 1.88 23.81 -5.32
C ALA A 43 2.61 23.19 -6.52
N GLU A 44 1.90 22.84 -7.61
CA GLU A 44 2.47 22.20 -8.79
C GLU A 44 3.72 22.93 -9.35
N PRO A 45 3.74 24.29 -9.53
CA PRO A 45 4.95 24.96 -10.01
C PRO A 45 6.13 24.90 -9.04
N TYR A 46 5.85 24.90 -7.74
CA TYR A 46 6.89 24.77 -6.72
C TYR A 46 7.50 23.37 -6.71
N ASP A 47 6.67 22.34 -6.76
CA ASP A 47 7.10 20.94 -6.78
C ASP A 47 7.90 20.62 -8.06
N ASP A 48 7.44 21.11 -9.20
CA ASP A 48 8.17 21.00 -10.46
C ASP A 48 9.53 21.71 -10.39
N ALA A 49 9.59 22.91 -9.80
CA ALA A 49 10.84 23.63 -9.61
C ALA A 49 11.80 22.87 -8.69
N MET A 50 11.32 22.29 -7.60
CA MET A 50 12.13 21.47 -6.69
C MET A 50 12.66 20.22 -7.37
N ASN A 51 11.88 19.55 -8.21
CA ASN A 51 12.34 18.41 -9.00
C ASN A 51 13.50 18.76 -9.92
N VAL A 52 13.41 19.90 -10.61
CA VAL A 52 14.49 20.41 -11.47
C VAL A 52 15.74 20.75 -10.66
N ILE A 53 15.61 21.45 -9.52
CA ILE A 53 16.72 21.83 -8.65
C ILE A 53 17.40 20.57 -8.11
N ASN A 54 16.62 19.62 -7.58
CA ASN A 54 17.16 18.35 -7.05
C ASN A 54 17.91 17.54 -8.12
N ALA A 55 17.42 17.53 -9.35
CA ALA A 55 18.08 16.86 -10.47
C ALA A 55 19.51 17.36 -10.69
N PHE A 56 19.70 18.67 -10.66
CA PHE A 56 21.04 19.24 -10.85
C PHE A 56 21.93 19.15 -9.63
N VAL A 57 21.37 19.24 -8.42
CA VAL A 57 22.12 19.05 -7.16
C VAL A 57 22.61 17.60 -7.05
N GLU A 58 21.78 16.64 -7.39
CA GLU A 58 22.18 15.22 -7.40
C GLU A 58 23.21 14.91 -8.48
N ALA A 59 23.06 15.48 -9.68
CA ALA A 59 24.02 15.30 -10.77
C ALA A 59 25.40 15.90 -10.47
N ASP A 60 25.45 16.98 -9.70
CA ASP A 60 26.73 17.61 -9.26
C ASP A 60 27.32 16.92 -8.01
N GLY A 61 26.51 16.21 -7.25
CA GLY A 61 26.87 15.53 -6.01
C GLY A 61 27.20 16.48 -4.84
N ASP A 62 26.56 17.65 -4.82
CA ASP A 62 26.76 18.65 -3.75
C ASP A 62 25.88 18.35 -2.53
N GLU A 63 26.37 17.46 -1.66
CA GLU A 63 25.70 17.10 -0.39
C GLU A 63 25.49 18.33 0.54
N ALA A 64 26.35 19.34 0.43
CA ALA A 64 26.24 20.53 1.27
C ALA A 64 25.05 21.41 0.81
N LEU A 65 24.84 21.54 -0.49
CA LEU A 65 23.68 22.23 -1.04
C LEU A 65 22.38 21.45 -0.77
N ALA A 66 22.41 20.14 -0.95
CA ALA A 66 21.28 19.27 -0.62
C ALA A 66 20.80 19.48 0.83
N ALA A 67 21.73 19.57 1.79
CA ALA A 67 21.39 19.82 3.19
C ALA A 67 20.85 21.25 3.45
N VAL A 68 21.20 22.22 2.62
CA VAL A 68 20.69 23.60 2.78
C VAL A 68 19.29 23.77 2.20
N ILE A 69 18.94 23.03 1.17
CA ILE A 69 17.61 23.07 0.53
C ILE A 69 16.59 22.12 1.20
N ASP A 70 17.03 21.29 2.12
CA ASP A 70 16.17 20.39 2.87
C ASP A 70 15.27 21.15 3.83
N SER A 71 14.01 21.34 3.44
CA SER A 71 12.99 22.06 4.22
C SER A 71 12.57 21.33 5.51
N GLU A 72 12.89 20.05 5.67
CA GLU A 72 12.60 19.27 6.88
C GLU A 72 13.71 19.41 7.95
N SER A 73 14.83 20.03 7.60
CA SER A 73 15.93 20.25 8.53
C SER A 73 15.58 21.23 9.65
N GLU A 74 15.92 20.94 10.90
CA GLU A 74 15.73 21.85 12.04
C GLU A 74 16.42 23.21 11.88
N ASP A 75 17.51 23.27 11.11
CA ASP A 75 18.30 24.48 10.85
C ASP A 75 17.96 25.14 9.50
N TYR A 76 16.81 24.80 8.88
CA TYR A 76 16.41 25.34 7.58
C TYR A 76 16.22 26.86 7.61
N ASP A 77 16.95 27.57 6.72
CA ASP A 77 16.81 29.01 6.52
C ASP A 77 16.43 29.29 5.04
N PRO A 78 15.15 29.65 4.78
CA PRO A 78 14.69 29.90 3.42
C PRO A 78 15.52 30.92 2.65
N ALA A 79 15.99 31.97 3.33
CA ALA A 79 16.81 33.01 2.68
C ALA A 79 18.19 32.50 2.29
N ALA A 80 18.79 31.62 3.13
CA ALA A 80 20.04 30.97 2.81
C ALA A 80 19.88 29.95 1.67
N ALA A 81 18.78 29.19 1.65
CA ALA A 81 18.46 28.24 0.60
C ALA A 81 18.29 28.92 -0.77
N VAL A 82 17.52 30.03 -0.85
CA VAL A 82 17.40 30.82 -2.09
C VAL A 82 18.75 31.31 -2.57
N ALA A 83 19.58 31.86 -1.68
CA ALA A 83 20.89 32.38 -2.06
C ALA A 83 21.84 31.27 -2.57
N ALA A 84 21.83 30.11 -1.90
CA ALA A 84 22.64 28.97 -2.28
C ALA A 84 22.23 28.38 -3.64
N VAL A 85 20.94 28.22 -3.89
CA VAL A 85 20.40 27.72 -5.16
C VAL A 85 20.70 28.71 -6.31
N GLN A 86 20.58 30.03 -6.08
CA GLN A 86 20.91 31.05 -7.07
C GLN A 86 22.43 31.06 -7.41
N GLU A 87 23.30 30.90 -6.41
CA GLU A 87 24.75 30.83 -6.62
C GLU A 87 25.12 29.57 -7.41
N PHE A 88 24.51 28.44 -7.06
CA PHE A 88 24.69 27.16 -7.75
C PHE A 88 24.26 27.26 -9.23
N ALA A 89 23.03 27.72 -9.49
CA ALA A 89 22.51 27.82 -10.84
C ALA A 89 23.31 28.81 -11.72
N ALA A 90 23.87 29.87 -11.14
CA ALA A 90 24.73 30.80 -11.87
C ALA A 90 26.02 30.15 -12.43
N GLY A 91 26.42 29.01 -11.88
CA GLY A 91 27.56 28.23 -12.34
C GLY A 91 27.24 27.25 -13.47
N ILE A 92 25.97 27.00 -13.76
CA ILE A 92 25.50 25.98 -14.71
C ILE A 92 25.18 26.62 -16.07
N ASP A 93 25.68 26.02 -17.16
CA ASP A 93 25.38 26.46 -18.52
C ASP A 93 23.93 26.07 -18.92
N ALA A 94 23.23 26.96 -19.62
CA ALA A 94 21.86 26.71 -20.08
C ALA A 94 21.69 25.48 -20.98
N SER A 95 22.80 24.99 -21.55
CA SER A 95 22.83 23.75 -22.36
C SER A 95 23.22 22.48 -21.56
N ALA A 96 23.53 22.63 -20.27
CA ALA A 96 23.78 21.48 -19.40
C ALA A 96 22.50 20.67 -19.26
N THR A 97 22.63 19.36 -19.05
CA THR A 97 21.49 18.48 -18.83
C THR A 97 21.74 17.64 -17.58
N ALA A 98 20.68 17.45 -16.79
CA ALA A 98 20.67 16.53 -15.67
C ALA A 98 19.52 15.52 -15.86
N ASP A 99 19.83 14.26 -15.66
CA ASP A 99 18.84 13.19 -15.66
C ASP A 99 18.32 13.01 -14.25
N TYR A 100 17.00 12.96 -14.09
CA TYR A 100 16.34 12.77 -12.80
C TYR A 100 15.28 11.70 -12.90
N THR A 101 15.18 10.90 -11.89
CA THR A 101 14.20 9.85 -11.80
C THR A 101 13.07 10.28 -10.88
N LEU A 102 11.93 10.66 -11.48
CA LEU A 102 10.70 10.91 -10.72
C LEU A 102 10.16 9.59 -10.22
N GLU A 103 9.85 9.50 -8.94
CA GLU A 103 9.23 8.33 -8.33
C GLU A 103 7.81 8.67 -7.88
N ASP A 104 6.83 7.87 -8.34
CA ASP A 104 5.44 7.97 -7.91
C ASP A 104 5.30 7.35 -6.51
N GLU A 105 4.92 8.14 -5.53
CA GLU A 105 4.86 7.72 -4.10
C GLU A 105 3.93 6.53 -3.83
N GLU A 106 2.86 6.38 -4.62
CA GLU A 106 1.88 5.30 -4.43
C GLU A 106 2.32 3.97 -5.05
N THR A 107 2.89 4.04 -6.26
CA THR A 107 3.23 2.86 -7.06
C THR A 107 4.71 2.54 -7.04
N LEU A 108 5.56 3.46 -6.55
CA LEU A 108 7.02 3.46 -6.69
C LEU A 108 7.46 3.33 -8.16
N ALA A 109 6.59 3.74 -9.09
CA ALA A 109 6.91 3.77 -10.51
C ALA A 109 7.86 4.92 -10.77
N THR A 110 8.91 4.65 -11.53
CA THR A 110 9.92 5.64 -11.87
C THR A 110 9.78 6.08 -13.32
N GLU A 111 9.90 7.37 -13.55
CA GLU A 111 9.98 7.98 -14.87
C GLU A 111 11.28 8.77 -14.97
N ASP A 112 12.13 8.40 -15.93
CA ASP A 112 13.39 9.14 -16.15
C ASP A 112 13.10 10.39 -16.99
N VAL A 113 13.36 11.55 -16.42
CA VAL A 113 13.19 12.85 -17.07
C VAL A 113 14.55 13.54 -17.15
N THR A 114 14.84 14.15 -18.30
CA THR A 114 16.07 14.92 -18.50
C THR A 114 15.72 16.40 -18.49
N TYR A 115 16.26 17.12 -17.53
CA TYR A 115 16.10 18.57 -17.41
C TYR A 115 17.27 19.32 -18.01
N THR A 116 17.03 20.52 -18.51
CA THR A 116 18.04 21.40 -19.11
C THR A 116 18.42 22.54 -18.14
N GLY A 117 19.62 23.11 -18.29
CA GLY A 117 20.03 24.28 -17.49
C GLY A 117 19.17 25.52 -17.73
N ALA A 118 18.44 25.59 -18.85
CA ALA A 118 17.45 26.63 -19.08
C ALA A 118 16.21 26.45 -18.19
N GLU A 119 15.76 25.24 -18.01
CA GLU A 119 14.68 24.88 -17.07
C GLU A 119 15.10 25.10 -15.63
N LEU A 120 16.38 24.82 -15.29
CA LEU A 120 16.92 25.12 -13.97
C LEU A 120 16.83 26.64 -13.67
N ALA A 121 17.17 27.50 -14.62
CA ALA A 121 17.10 28.95 -14.41
C ALA A 121 15.64 29.42 -14.17
N GLU A 122 14.66 28.84 -14.87
CA GLU A 122 13.24 29.11 -14.66
C GLU A 122 12.77 28.56 -13.30
N ALA A 123 13.19 27.35 -12.92
CA ALA A 123 12.89 26.75 -11.63
C ALA A 123 13.42 27.56 -10.44
N VAL A 124 14.64 28.09 -10.56
CA VAL A 124 15.23 28.97 -9.53
C VAL A 124 14.45 30.26 -9.36
N ASP A 125 13.95 30.82 -10.47
CA ASP A 125 13.12 32.04 -10.41
C ASP A 125 11.78 31.74 -9.69
N VAL A 126 11.15 30.60 -9.93
CA VAL A 126 9.93 30.15 -9.23
C VAL A 126 10.24 29.93 -7.74
N TYR A 127 11.24 29.14 -7.42
CA TYR A 127 11.65 28.86 -6.04
C TYR A 127 11.98 30.12 -5.24
N ALA A 128 12.66 31.08 -5.86
CA ALA A 128 12.98 32.37 -5.23
C ALA A 128 11.74 33.29 -5.09
N ALA A 129 10.76 33.21 -6.01
CA ALA A 129 9.53 33.96 -5.92
C ALA A 129 8.64 33.50 -4.77
N ASP A 130 8.62 32.20 -4.50
CA ASP A 130 7.89 31.59 -3.39
C ASP A 130 8.68 31.64 -2.06
N GLY A 131 9.88 32.21 -2.09
CA GLY A 131 10.70 32.42 -0.90
C GLY A 131 11.29 31.15 -0.32
N ALA A 132 11.48 30.11 -1.14
CA ALA A 132 11.94 28.76 -0.76
C ALA A 132 11.04 28.04 0.25
N GLU A 133 9.80 28.40 0.31
CA GLU A 133 8.79 27.73 1.14
C GLU A 133 7.66 27.21 0.24
N ALA A 134 7.25 25.97 0.44
CA ALA A 134 6.08 25.42 -0.23
C ALA A 134 4.83 26.21 0.14
N PRO A 135 3.86 26.39 -0.76
CA PRO A 135 2.61 27.07 -0.45
C PRO A 135 1.91 26.45 0.76
N ASP A 136 1.52 27.28 1.74
CA ASP A 136 0.81 26.76 2.92
C ASP A 136 -0.64 26.38 2.53
N PRO A 137 -1.05 25.12 2.70
CA PRO A 137 -2.41 24.70 2.42
C PRO A 137 -3.48 25.52 3.16
N ALA A 138 -3.15 26.08 4.33
CA ALA A 138 -4.07 26.87 5.14
C ALA A 138 -4.46 28.22 4.49
N ASP A 139 -3.65 28.74 3.57
CA ASP A 139 -3.92 29.98 2.87
C ASP A 139 -5.01 29.84 1.79
N TYR A 140 -5.24 28.63 1.31
CA TYR A 140 -6.18 28.32 0.23
C TYR A 140 -7.56 27.87 0.71
N GLY A 141 -7.73 27.61 2.01
CA GLY A 141 -9.01 27.17 2.55
C GLY A 141 -8.98 26.82 4.03
N ILE A 142 -10.04 26.16 4.51
CA ILE A 142 -10.05 25.63 5.88
C ILE A 142 -9.27 24.32 5.86
N TRP A 143 -8.01 24.40 6.25
CA TRP A 143 -7.13 23.26 6.36
C TRP A 143 -7.34 22.50 7.68
N VAL A 144 -7.45 21.20 7.60
CA VAL A 144 -7.52 20.29 8.75
C VAL A 144 -6.27 19.43 8.70
N PRO A 145 -5.29 19.66 9.57
CA PRO A 145 -4.08 18.84 9.59
C PRO A 145 -4.40 17.38 9.92
N GLY A 146 -3.63 16.48 9.36
CA GLY A 146 -3.78 15.06 9.60
C GLY A 146 -3.50 14.64 11.04
N VAL A 147 -3.88 13.43 11.39
CA VAL A 147 -3.63 12.87 12.73
C VAL A 147 -2.14 12.79 13.06
N PRO A 148 -1.24 12.39 12.12
CA PRO A 148 0.19 12.40 12.38
C PRO A 148 0.71 13.79 12.74
N ALA A 149 0.43 14.81 11.92
CA ALA A 149 0.87 16.18 12.13
C ALA A 149 0.38 16.78 13.47
N LEU A 150 -0.88 16.51 13.84
CA LEU A 150 -1.43 16.91 15.13
C LEU A 150 -0.74 16.23 16.32
N LEU A 151 -0.40 14.97 16.19
CA LEU A 151 0.30 14.22 17.23
C LEU A 151 1.76 14.63 17.32
N GLU A 152 2.40 14.86 16.20
CA GLU A 152 3.78 15.34 16.13
C GLU A 152 3.94 16.69 16.84
N SER A 153 3.16 17.68 16.47
CA SER A 153 3.16 18.99 17.12
C SER A 153 2.84 18.89 18.62
N GLY A 154 1.98 17.97 19.02
CA GLY A 154 1.69 17.69 20.44
C GLY A 154 2.85 17.05 21.19
N LEU A 155 3.57 16.13 20.58
CA LEU A 155 4.73 15.46 21.16
C LEU A 155 5.92 16.41 21.29
N ASP A 156 6.13 17.29 20.31
CA ASP A 156 7.16 18.31 20.30
C ASP A 156 6.90 19.36 21.40
N ALA A 157 5.66 19.78 21.60
CA ALA A 157 5.28 20.68 22.68
C ALA A 157 5.55 20.11 24.07
N ILE A 158 5.56 18.79 24.23
CA ILE A 158 5.86 18.10 25.50
C ILE A 158 7.37 17.82 25.64
N GLY A 159 8.16 17.97 24.57
CA GLY A 159 9.59 17.64 24.55
C GLY A 159 9.84 16.14 24.66
N CYS A 160 9.14 15.35 23.85
CA CYS A 160 9.21 13.90 23.86
C CYS A 160 10.56 13.43 23.31
N ALA A 161 11.07 12.30 23.79
CA ALA A 161 12.30 11.71 23.28
C ALA A 161 12.06 11.13 21.88
N ASP A 162 13.02 11.28 20.95
CA ASP A 162 12.91 10.92 19.52
C ASP A 162 12.49 9.46 19.30
N TRP A 163 13.05 8.53 20.07
CA TRP A 163 12.65 7.12 19.97
C TRP A 163 11.17 6.87 20.29
N LEU A 164 10.58 7.69 21.18
CA LEU A 164 9.17 7.56 21.55
C LEU A 164 8.28 8.28 20.53
N LYS A 165 8.78 9.37 19.90
CA LYS A 165 8.14 10.03 18.77
C LYS A 165 8.04 9.05 17.62
N GLY A 166 9.13 8.41 17.19
CA GLY A 166 9.15 7.38 16.14
C GLY A 166 8.24 6.19 16.46
N LEU A 167 8.24 5.68 17.70
CA LEU A 167 7.32 4.60 18.08
C LEU A 167 5.84 4.99 17.91
N ILE A 168 5.50 6.23 18.27
CA ILE A 168 4.10 6.69 18.20
C ILE A 168 3.71 6.99 16.75
N LEU A 169 4.53 7.72 16.00
CA LEU A 169 4.22 8.13 14.63
C LEU A 169 4.38 6.94 13.67
N ASP A 170 5.56 6.36 13.56
CA ASP A 170 5.87 5.33 12.58
C ASP A 170 5.36 3.94 12.98
N GLY A 171 5.42 3.61 14.29
CA GLY A 171 4.95 2.31 14.79
C GLY A 171 3.44 2.23 14.96
N ILE A 172 2.81 3.22 15.61
CA ILE A 172 1.39 3.16 15.99
C ILE A 172 0.52 3.87 14.95
N VAL A 173 0.81 5.13 14.65
CA VAL A 173 -0.06 5.96 13.81
C VAL A 173 0.00 5.51 12.36
N ALA A 174 1.18 5.32 11.80
CA ALA A 174 1.35 4.81 10.45
C ALA A 174 0.76 3.40 10.30
N GLY A 175 1.03 2.49 11.27
CA GLY A 175 0.48 1.13 11.24
C GLY A 175 -1.05 1.08 11.37
N VAL A 176 -1.65 1.92 12.21
CA VAL A 176 -3.11 2.03 12.34
C VAL A 176 -3.70 2.75 11.14
N GLY A 177 -3.02 3.79 10.64
CA GLY A 177 -3.40 4.57 9.47
C GLY A 177 -3.52 3.69 8.23
N ALA A 178 -2.51 2.87 7.95
CA ALA A 178 -2.53 1.91 6.84
C ALA A 178 -3.74 0.97 6.86
N VAL A 179 -4.25 0.63 8.05
CA VAL A 179 -5.46 -0.22 8.18
C VAL A 179 -6.73 0.58 8.06
N LEU A 180 -6.81 1.72 8.77
CA LEU A 180 -8.01 2.56 8.81
C LEU A 180 -8.22 3.30 7.48
N GLY A 181 -7.16 3.61 6.75
CA GLY A 181 -7.21 4.17 5.41
C GLY A 181 -8.00 3.30 4.43
N PHE A 182 -7.91 1.97 4.54
CA PHE A 182 -8.70 1.04 3.72
C PHE A 182 -10.14 0.81 4.21
N VAL A 183 -10.51 1.27 5.40
CA VAL A 183 -11.86 1.07 5.94
C VAL A 183 -12.95 1.70 5.06
N PRO A 184 -12.82 2.93 4.53
CA PRO A 184 -13.84 3.52 3.67
C PRO A 184 -14.13 2.66 2.44
N GLN A 185 -13.10 2.20 1.72
CA GLN A 185 -13.25 1.30 0.58
C GLN A 185 -13.95 -0.01 0.96
N MET A 186 -13.61 -0.56 2.12
CA MET A 186 -14.24 -1.77 2.65
C MET A 186 -15.72 -1.55 2.99
N LEU A 187 -16.08 -0.40 3.54
CA LEU A 187 -17.48 -0.06 3.84
C LEU A 187 -18.29 0.05 2.56
N VAL A 188 -17.76 0.70 1.52
CA VAL A 188 -18.39 0.77 0.19
C VAL A 188 -18.61 -0.64 -0.37
N LEU A 189 -17.60 -1.51 -0.32
CA LEU A 189 -17.71 -2.90 -0.73
C LEU A 189 -18.82 -3.64 0.06
N PHE A 190 -18.89 -3.44 1.37
CA PHE A 190 -19.93 -4.08 2.21
C PHE A 190 -21.32 -3.56 1.93
N ILE A 191 -21.50 -2.30 1.55
CA ILE A 191 -22.80 -1.76 1.10
C ILE A 191 -23.30 -2.57 -0.11
N PHE A 192 -22.47 -2.70 -1.13
CA PHE A 192 -22.82 -3.43 -2.34
C PHE A 192 -23.05 -4.93 -2.09
N LEU A 193 -22.22 -5.55 -1.27
CA LEU A 193 -22.40 -6.95 -0.89
C LEU A 193 -23.69 -7.17 -0.09
N ALA A 194 -23.96 -6.32 0.88
CA ALA A 194 -25.21 -6.38 1.66
C ALA A 194 -26.44 -6.18 0.78
N PHE A 195 -26.36 -5.28 -0.20
CA PHE A 195 -27.42 -5.08 -1.19
C PHE A 195 -27.67 -6.35 -2.02
N LEU A 196 -26.60 -6.92 -2.63
CA LEU A 196 -26.70 -8.12 -3.48
C LEU A 196 -27.16 -9.35 -2.69
N GLU A 197 -26.74 -9.47 -1.45
CA GLU A 197 -27.17 -10.56 -0.56
C GLU A 197 -28.64 -10.40 -0.19
N SER A 198 -29.04 -9.21 0.25
CA SER A 198 -30.41 -8.92 0.68
C SER A 198 -31.42 -9.02 -0.46
N CYS A 199 -31.07 -8.68 -1.71
CA CYS A 199 -31.97 -8.82 -2.84
C CYS A 199 -32.11 -10.29 -3.34
N GLY A 200 -31.36 -11.25 -2.77
CA GLY A 200 -31.41 -12.67 -3.15
C GLY A 200 -30.59 -13.04 -4.41
N TYR A 201 -29.78 -12.12 -4.93
CA TYR A 201 -28.95 -12.36 -6.11
C TYR A 201 -27.83 -13.38 -5.84
N MET A 202 -27.19 -13.27 -4.68
CA MET A 202 -26.05 -14.13 -4.32
C MET A 202 -26.42 -15.61 -4.25
N ALA A 203 -27.60 -15.94 -3.72
CA ALA A 203 -28.09 -17.32 -3.63
C ALA A 203 -28.21 -17.97 -5.02
N ARG A 204 -28.68 -17.22 -6.02
CA ARG A 204 -28.82 -17.72 -7.40
C ARG A 204 -27.51 -17.94 -8.10
N ILE A 205 -26.55 -17.01 -7.93
CA ILE A 205 -25.20 -17.18 -8.49
C ILE A 205 -24.54 -18.39 -7.86
N ALA A 206 -24.62 -18.55 -6.52
CA ALA A 206 -24.06 -19.70 -5.84
C ALA A 206 -24.66 -21.02 -6.35
N PHE A 207 -25.98 -21.06 -6.65
CA PHE A 207 -26.65 -22.22 -7.24
C PHE A 207 -26.11 -22.55 -8.64
N ILE A 208 -25.93 -21.54 -9.50
CA ILE A 208 -25.38 -21.73 -10.85
C ILE A 208 -23.93 -22.26 -10.78
N MET A 209 -23.13 -21.65 -9.88
CA MET A 209 -21.73 -21.98 -9.73
C MET A 209 -21.50 -23.34 -9.06
N ASP A 210 -22.46 -23.87 -8.30
CA ASP A 210 -22.35 -25.18 -7.64
C ASP A 210 -21.99 -26.29 -8.64
N ARG A 211 -22.58 -26.28 -9.82
CA ARG A 211 -22.29 -27.25 -10.89
C ARG A 211 -20.82 -27.26 -11.32
N ILE A 212 -20.18 -26.08 -11.28
CA ILE A 212 -18.79 -25.90 -11.69
C ILE A 212 -17.87 -26.27 -10.51
N PHE A 213 -18.13 -25.75 -9.33
CA PHE A 213 -17.31 -25.93 -8.15
C PHE A 213 -17.23 -27.38 -7.68
N ARG A 214 -18.32 -28.16 -7.80
CA ARG A 214 -18.33 -29.59 -7.49
C ARG A 214 -17.34 -30.40 -8.31
N LYS A 215 -17.07 -30.02 -9.55
CA LYS A 215 -16.06 -30.70 -10.36
C LYS A 215 -14.67 -30.62 -9.75
N PHE A 216 -14.38 -29.52 -9.06
CA PHE A 216 -13.11 -29.27 -8.39
C PHE A 216 -13.10 -29.68 -6.90
N GLY A 217 -14.18 -30.27 -6.41
CA GLY A 217 -14.27 -30.72 -5.02
C GLY A 217 -14.71 -29.68 -4.01
N LEU A 218 -15.13 -28.50 -4.47
CA LEU A 218 -15.66 -27.41 -3.66
C LEU A 218 -17.20 -27.37 -3.74
N SER A 219 -17.87 -26.86 -2.71
CA SER A 219 -19.32 -26.66 -2.74
C SER A 219 -19.67 -25.31 -3.38
N GLY A 220 -20.88 -25.16 -3.90
CA GLY A 220 -21.36 -23.89 -4.45
C GLY A 220 -21.39 -22.75 -3.42
N LYS A 221 -21.53 -23.08 -2.12
CA LYS A 221 -21.43 -22.10 -1.03
C LYS A 221 -20.05 -21.47 -0.94
N SER A 222 -19.00 -22.13 -1.43
CA SER A 222 -17.60 -21.64 -1.45
C SER A 222 -17.41 -20.43 -2.39
N PHE A 223 -18.29 -20.28 -3.38
CA PHE A 223 -18.22 -19.16 -4.32
C PHE A 223 -18.39 -17.81 -3.64
N ILE A 224 -19.28 -17.71 -2.65
CA ILE A 224 -19.57 -16.44 -1.96
C ILE A 224 -18.33 -15.92 -1.21
N PRO A 225 -17.66 -16.71 -0.34
CA PRO A 225 -16.40 -16.32 0.28
C PRO A 225 -15.30 -15.94 -0.72
N MET A 226 -15.16 -16.69 -1.81
CA MET A 226 -14.14 -16.40 -2.84
C MET A 226 -14.42 -15.09 -3.57
N LEU A 227 -15.69 -14.81 -3.87
CA LEU A 227 -16.08 -13.55 -4.48
C LEU A 227 -15.81 -12.35 -3.55
N ILE A 228 -16.13 -12.48 -2.27
CA ILE A 228 -15.82 -11.46 -1.26
C ILE A 228 -14.30 -11.33 -1.11
N GLY A 229 -13.58 -12.45 -1.15
CA GLY A 229 -12.12 -12.52 -1.07
C GLY A 229 -11.39 -11.81 -2.19
N SER A 230 -12.00 -11.67 -3.37
CA SER A 230 -11.43 -10.88 -4.47
C SER A 230 -11.42 -9.37 -4.17
N GLY A 231 -12.31 -8.88 -3.32
CA GLY A 231 -12.25 -7.51 -2.78
C GLY A 231 -11.32 -7.42 -1.57
N CYS A 232 -11.54 -8.28 -0.57
CA CYS A 232 -10.66 -8.40 0.59
C CYS A 232 -10.68 -9.82 1.18
N GLY A 233 -9.49 -10.38 1.43
CA GLY A 233 -9.33 -11.75 1.92
C GLY A 233 -9.94 -11.98 3.32
N VAL A 234 -9.83 -11.01 4.23
CA VAL A 234 -10.31 -11.15 5.62
C VAL A 234 -11.84 -11.32 5.69
N PRO A 235 -12.67 -10.45 5.11
CA PRO A 235 -14.10 -10.68 5.03
C PRO A 235 -14.49 -11.94 4.24
N GLY A 236 -13.72 -12.29 3.20
CA GLY A 236 -13.91 -13.53 2.45
C GLY A 236 -13.78 -14.76 3.35
N ILE A 237 -12.72 -14.83 4.14
CA ILE A 237 -12.53 -15.91 5.13
C ILE A 237 -13.62 -15.86 6.21
N MET A 238 -14.01 -14.67 6.68
CA MET A 238 -15.10 -14.55 7.67
C MET A 238 -16.44 -15.05 7.12
N ALA A 239 -16.72 -14.81 5.84
CA ALA A 239 -17.94 -15.29 5.17
C ALA A 239 -17.97 -16.82 5.04
N SER A 240 -16.82 -17.50 5.06
CA SER A 240 -16.79 -18.98 5.03
C SER A 240 -17.47 -19.64 6.23
N ARG A 241 -17.73 -18.89 7.31
CA ARG A 241 -18.49 -19.38 8.47
C ARG A 241 -19.92 -19.78 8.14
N THR A 242 -20.47 -19.30 7.03
CA THR A 242 -21.80 -19.70 6.53
C THR A 242 -21.81 -21.12 5.93
N ILE A 243 -20.65 -21.72 5.73
CA ILE A 243 -20.50 -23.09 5.24
C ILE A 243 -20.58 -24.04 6.42
N GLU A 244 -21.62 -24.88 6.47
CA GLU A 244 -21.91 -25.78 7.58
C GLU A 244 -20.92 -26.96 7.63
N ASN A 245 -20.52 -27.47 6.47
CA ASN A 245 -19.60 -28.58 6.36
C ASN A 245 -18.16 -28.13 6.67
N ASP A 246 -17.57 -28.66 7.72
CA ASP A 246 -16.21 -28.31 8.17
C ASP A 246 -15.13 -28.58 7.13
N ARG A 247 -15.26 -29.63 6.34
CA ARG A 247 -14.36 -29.95 5.25
C ARG A 247 -14.38 -28.87 4.17
N ASP A 248 -15.58 -28.57 3.65
CA ASP A 248 -15.77 -27.59 2.58
C ASP A 248 -15.37 -26.20 3.07
N ARG A 249 -15.65 -25.89 4.34
CA ARG A 249 -15.24 -24.62 4.97
C ARG A 249 -13.71 -24.49 5.03
N LYS A 250 -12.99 -25.52 5.49
CA LYS A 250 -11.53 -25.52 5.54
C LYS A 250 -10.91 -25.40 4.15
N MET A 251 -11.41 -26.15 3.17
CA MET A 251 -10.97 -26.04 1.78
C MET A 251 -11.18 -24.63 1.23
N THR A 252 -12.34 -24.03 1.49
CA THR A 252 -12.66 -22.66 1.08
C THR A 252 -11.70 -21.65 1.72
N ILE A 253 -11.43 -21.75 3.02
CA ILE A 253 -10.49 -20.87 3.72
C ILE A 253 -9.10 -20.95 3.08
N MET A 254 -8.61 -22.14 2.77
CA MET A 254 -7.29 -22.36 2.19
C MET A 254 -7.16 -21.79 0.76
N THR A 255 -8.26 -21.71 0.01
CA THR A 255 -8.24 -21.33 -1.40
C THR A 255 -8.74 -19.92 -1.68
N THR A 256 -9.48 -19.31 -0.75
CA THR A 256 -10.12 -17.99 -0.94
C THR A 256 -9.11 -16.87 -1.25
N THR A 257 -7.90 -16.94 -0.68
CA THR A 257 -6.87 -15.87 -0.78
C THR A 257 -5.97 -16.00 -1.99
N PHE A 258 -6.14 -17.00 -2.86
CA PHE A 258 -5.33 -17.12 -4.07
C PHE A 258 -5.66 -16.06 -5.12
N ILE A 259 -6.90 -15.59 -5.18
CA ILE A 259 -7.25 -14.46 -6.06
C ILE A 259 -6.66 -13.18 -5.48
N PRO A 260 -5.95 -12.37 -6.29
CA PRO A 260 -5.50 -11.06 -5.86
C PRO A 260 -6.67 -10.19 -5.42
N CYS A 261 -6.49 -9.42 -4.36
CA CYS A 261 -7.45 -8.40 -3.91
C CYS A 261 -6.87 -7.01 -4.16
N GLY A 262 -7.65 -5.95 -3.98
CA GLY A 262 -7.23 -4.58 -4.23
C GLY A 262 -5.90 -4.21 -3.58
N ALA A 263 -5.68 -4.57 -2.32
CA ALA A 263 -4.45 -4.31 -1.60
C ALA A 263 -3.21 -5.10 -2.09
N LYS A 264 -3.34 -6.00 -3.05
CA LYS A 264 -2.21 -6.65 -3.73
C LYS A 264 -1.87 -6.00 -5.07
N LEU A 265 -2.73 -5.11 -5.57
CA LEU A 265 -2.52 -4.46 -6.86
C LEU A 265 -1.27 -3.56 -6.88
N PRO A 266 -1.00 -2.72 -5.87
CA PRO A 266 0.23 -1.93 -5.84
C PRO A 266 1.49 -2.79 -5.91
N PHE A 267 1.54 -3.89 -5.14
CA PHE A 267 2.65 -4.84 -5.22
C PHE A 267 2.80 -5.49 -6.61
N ILE A 268 1.68 -5.89 -7.23
CA ILE A 268 1.69 -6.44 -8.61
C ILE A 268 2.15 -5.38 -9.60
N ALA A 269 1.74 -4.12 -9.43
CA ALA A 269 2.16 -3.01 -10.27
C ALA A 269 3.66 -2.74 -10.13
N MET A 270 4.19 -2.71 -8.90
CA MET A 270 5.61 -2.55 -8.60
C MET A 270 6.46 -3.66 -9.27
N VAL A 271 6.06 -4.93 -9.12
CA VAL A 271 6.74 -6.05 -9.78
C VAL A 271 6.63 -5.97 -11.31
N ALA A 272 5.46 -5.54 -11.83
CA ALA A 272 5.27 -5.35 -13.26
C ALA A 272 6.17 -4.23 -13.81
N GLY A 273 6.31 -3.13 -13.07
CA GLY A 273 7.23 -2.03 -13.40
C GLY A 273 8.67 -2.49 -13.40
N ALA A 274 9.14 -3.03 -12.27
CA ALA A 274 10.53 -3.40 -12.07
C ALA A 274 11.03 -4.53 -13.02
N ILE A 275 10.22 -5.55 -13.27
CA ILE A 275 10.68 -6.77 -13.97
C ILE A 275 10.15 -6.86 -15.40
N PHE A 276 8.95 -6.34 -15.66
CA PHE A 276 8.24 -6.48 -16.95
C PHE A 276 8.09 -5.14 -17.69
N GLY A 277 8.77 -4.08 -17.24
CA GLY A 277 8.73 -2.76 -17.89
C GLY A 277 7.32 -2.17 -17.98
N GLY A 278 6.52 -2.30 -16.93
CA GLY A 278 5.15 -1.75 -16.89
C GLY A 278 4.12 -2.47 -17.76
N ALA A 279 4.37 -3.72 -18.13
CA ALA A 279 3.50 -4.45 -19.05
C ALA A 279 2.08 -4.68 -18.50
N ALA A 280 1.08 -4.07 -19.10
CA ALA A 280 -0.33 -4.08 -18.68
C ALA A 280 -0.97 -5.49 -18.58
N TRP A 281 -0.40 -6.51 -19.21
CA TRP A 281 -0.91 -7.88 -19.16
C TRP A 281 -0.62 -8.62 -17.84
N VAL A 282 0.36 -8.15 -17.05
CA VAL A 282 0.82 -8.82 -15.82
C VAL A 282 -0.30 -8.88 -14.77
N ALA A 283 -0.95 -7.78 -14.48
CA ALA A 283 -2.04 -7.73 -13.51
C ALA A 283 -3.22 -8.65 -13.89
N PRO A 284 -3.77 -8.62 -15.12
CA PRO A 284 -4.79 -9.60 -15.53
C PRO A 284 -4.32 -11.04 -15.43
N SER A 285 -3.06 -11.34 -15.81
CA SER A 285 -2.52 -12.70 -15.75
C SER A 285 -2.45 -13.24 -14.33
N ALA A 286 -2.12 -12.40 -13.34
CA ALA A 286 -2.12 -12.78 -11.92
C ALA A 286 -3.52 -13.22 -11.44
N TYR A 287 -4.60 -12.61 -11.90
CA TYR A 287 -5.97 -13.05 -11.61
C TYR A 287 -6.27 -14.43 -12.23
N PHE A 288 -5.90 -14.65 -13.50
CA PHE A 288 -6.08 -15.94 -14.14
C PHE A 288 -5.25 -17.04 -13.48
N LEU A 289 -4.02 -16.72 -13.06
CA LEU A 289 -3.17 -17.64 -12.31
C LEU A 289 -3.79 -17.98 -10.93
N GLY A 290 -4.33 -16.99 -10.23
CA GLY A 290 -5.05 -17.19 -8.97
C GLY A 290 -6.25 -18.14 -9.13
N ILE A 291 -7.05 -17.97 -10.20
CA ILE A 291 -8.17 -18.88 -10.51
C ILE A 291 -7.65 -20.29 -10.83
N ALA A 292 -6.60 -20.42 -11.61
CA ALA A 292 -5.97 -21.69 -11.92
C ALA A 292 -5.43 -22.38 -10.66
N ALA A 293 -4.82 -21.61 -9.75
CA ALA A 293 -4.33 -22.10 -8.45
C ALA A 293 -5.47 -22.62 -7.56
N ILE A 294 -6.63 -21.97 -7.54
CA ILE A 294 -7.83 -22.47 -6.82
C ILE A 294 -8.26 -23.81 -7.38
N ILE A 295 -8.35 -23.94 -8.70
CA ILE A 295 -8.77 -25.17 -9.37
C ILE A 295 -7.79 -26.30 -9.06
N CYS A 296 -6.49 -26.07 -9.27
CA CYS A 296 -5.44 -27.05 -8.99
C CYS A 296 -5.42 -27.48 -7.52
N SER A 297 -5.47 -26.49 -6.61
CA SER A 297 -5.49 -26.76 -5.17
C SER A 297 -6.74 -27.52 -4.74
N GLY A 298 -7.91 -27.19 -5.29
CA GLY A 298 -9.15 -27.93 -5.04
C GLY A 298 -9.05 -29.41 -5.46
N ILE A 299 -8.48 -29.67 -6.64
CA ILE A 299 -8.26 -31.05 -7.14
C ILE A 299 -7.23 -31.80 -6.29
N ILE A 300 -6.14 -31.14 -5.89
CA ILE A 300 -5.09 -31.75 -5.06
C ILE A 300 -5.64 -32.06 -3.66
N LEU A 301 -6.30 -31.08 -3.04
CA LEU A 301 -6.87 -31.23 -1.69
C LEU A 301 -7.92 -32.35 -1.64
N LYS A 302 -8.78 -32.46 -2.67
CA LYS A 302 -9.78 -33.54 -2.77
C LYS A 302 -9.16 -34.96 -2.72
N LYS A 303 -7.91 -35.12 -3.21
CA LYS A 303 -7.18 -36.38 -3.20
C LYS A 303 -6.51 -36.69 -1.85
N THR A 304 -6.45 -35.73 -0.95
CA THR A 304 -5.80 -35.88 0.36
C THR A 304 -6.78 -36.55 1.33
N LYS A 305 -6.31 -37.50 2.13
CA LYS A 305 -7.14 -38.23 3.13
C LYS A 305 -7.91 -37.32 4.10
N ILE A 306 -7.40 -36.10 4.36
CA ILE A 306 -8.05 -35.14 5.26
C ILE A 306 -9.30 -34.54 4.63
N PHE A 307 -9.31 -34.38 3.29
CA PHE A 307 -10.38 -33.77 2.52
C PHE A 307 -11.06 -34.73 1.55
N GLU A 308 -10.86 -36.03 1.73
CA GLU A 308 -11.51 -37.07 0.94
C GLU A 308 -13.03 -37.09 1.17
N GLY A 309 -13.79 -37.24 0.10
CA GLY A 309 -15.26 -37.29 0.12
C GLY A 309 -15.91 -36.38 -0.90
N ASP A 310 -17.22 -36.46 -1.05
CA ASP A 310 -17.98 -35.62 -1.93
C ASP A 310 -18.38 -34.32 -1.24
N PRO A 311 -18.38 -33.17 -1.97
CA PRO A 311 -18.84 -31.91 -1.40
C PRO A 311 -20.31 -32.00 -0.97
N ALA A 312 -20.65 -31.29 0.10
CA ALA A 312 -21.99 -31.27 0.65
C ALA A 312 -23.01 -30.84 -0.43
N PRO A 313 -24.20 -31.49 -0.47
CA PRO A 313 -25.23 -31.09 -1.40
C PRO A 313 -25.63 -29.63 -1.16
N PHE A 314 -25.72 -28.88 -2.24
CA PHE A 314 -26.20 -27.50 -2.17
C PHE A 314 -27.73 -27.49 -2.07
N VAL A 315 -28.21 -27.36 -0.84
CA VAL A 315 -29.63 -27.19 -0.56
C VAL A 315 -29.81 -25.76 -0.04
N MET A 316 -30.36 -24.90 -0.86
CA MET A 316 -30.70 -23.54 -0.49
C MET A 316 -32.01 -23.16 -1.16
N GLU A 317 -32.96 -22.66 -0.37
CA GLU A 317 -34.18 -22.04 -0.93
C GLU A 317 -33.78 -20.78 -1.69
N LEU A 318 -34.29 -20.61 -2.90
CA LEU A 318 -34.05 -19.42 -3.70
C LEU A 318 -35.05 -18.34 -3.27
N PRO A 319 -34.61 -17.31 -2.53
CA PRO A 319 -35.48 -16.26 -2.09
C PRO A 319 -36.04 -15.49 -3.30
N ALA A 320 -37.28 -15.00 -3.20
CA ALA A 320 -37.84 -14.10 -4.22
C ALA A 320 -37.01 -12.81 -4.28
N TYR A 321 -36.88 -12.22 -5.47
CA TYR A 321 -36.27 -10.91 -5.59
C TYR A 321 -37.11 -9.86 -4.88
N HIS A 322 -36.47 -9.08 -4.02
CA HIS A 322 -37.10 -7.93 -3.38
C HIS A 322 -36.07 -6.79 -3.24
N TRP A 323 -36.57 -5.58 -3.21
CA TRP A 323 -35.74 -4.42 -2.91
C TRP A 323 -35.42 -4.42 -1.41
N PRO A 324 -34.13 -4.42 -1.06
CA PRO A 324 -33.75 -4.32 0.34
C PRO A 324 -34.04 -2.93 0.90
N THR A 325 -34.38 -2.86 2.17
CA THR A 325 -34.52 -1.57 2.84
C THR A 325 -33.15 -0.99 3.11
N VAL A 326 -33.01 0.32 2.92
CA VAL A 326 -31.72 1.03 3.14
C VAL A 326 -31.19 0.78 4.55
N GLY A 327 -32.09 0.78 5.55
CA GLY A 327 -31.70 0.52 6.95
C GLY A 327 -31.09 -0.87 7.16
N THR A 328 -31.58 -1.91 6.48
CA THR A 328 -31.00 -3.27 6.56
C THR A 328 -29.59 -3.32 5.94
N VAL A 329 -29.42 -2.67 4.79
CA VAL A 329 -28.13 -2.61 4.11
C VAL A 329 -27.08 -1.87 4.96
N LEU A 330 -27.42 -0.67 5.46
CA LEU A 330 -26.52 0.13 6.28
C LEU A 330 -26.19 -0.56 7.62
N ARG A 331 -27.17 -1.21 8.24
CA ARG A 331 -26.90 -1.96 9.47
C ARG A 331 -25.97 -3.14 9.24
N SER A 332 -26.19 -3.91 8.18
CA SER A 332 -25.33 -5.03 7.81
C SER A 332 -23.90 -4.57 7.45
N MET A 333 -23.77 -3.46 6.73
CA MET A 333 -22.48 -2.81 6.46
C MET A 333 -21.77 -2.46 7.78
N TRP A 334 -22.46 -1.75 8.68
CA TRP A 334 -21.85 -1.30 9.94
C TRP A 334 -21.44 -2.45 10.85
N GLU A 335 -22.27 -3.47 11.00
CA GLU A 335 -21.96 -4.66 11.81
C GLU A 335 -20.72 -5.40 11.28
N ARG A 336 -20.58 -5.53 9.96
CA ARG A 336 -19.40 -6.15 9.32
C ARG A 336 -18.18 -5.27 9.43
N GLY A 337 -18.30 -3.97 9.14
CA GLY A 337 -17.22 -2.99 9.24
C GLY A 337 -16.69 -2.87 10.66
N TRP A 338 -17.58 -2.74 11.66
CA TRP A 338 -17.17 -2.69 13.07
C TRP A 338 -16.49 -3.97 13.56
N SER A 339 -17.00 -5.12 13.12
CA SER A 339 -16.36 -6.41 13.42
C SER A 339 -14.97 -6.53 12.81
N PHE A 340 -14.77 -5.96 11.62
CA PHE A 340 -13.47 -5.89 10.96
C PHE A 340 -12.52 -4.98 11.74
N ILE A 341 -12.90 -3.73 11.99
CA ILE A 341 -12.09 -2.74 12.71
C ILE A 341 -11.65 -3.29 14.07
N LYS A 342 -12.56 -3.89 14.84
CA LYS A 342 -12.24 -4.42 16.16
C LYS A 342 -11.27 -5.59 16.13
N LYS A 343 -11.36 -6.49 15.14
CA LYS A 343 -10.48 -7.67 15.05
C LYS A 343 -9.17 -7.36 14.36
N ALA A 344 -9.23 -6.66 13.24
CA ALA A 344 -8.06 -6.30 12.48
C ALA A 344 -7.23 -5.25 13.24
N GLY A 345 -7.84 -4.18 13.73
CA GLY A 345 -7.15 -3.11 14.41
C GLY A 345 -6.31 -3.56 15.61
N THR A 346 -6.81 -4.47 16.46
CA THR A 346 -6.02 -4.96 17.61
C THR A 346 -4.85 -5.83 17.20
N ILE A 347 -5.05 -6.76 16.27
CA ILE A 347 -3.99 -7.69 15.84
C ILE A 347 -2.92 -6.95 15.04
N ILE A 348 -3.35 -6.08 14.14
CA ILE A 348 -2.44 -5.33 13.27
C ILE A 348 -1.66 -4.31 14.09
N LEU A 349 -2.29 -3.56 14.99
CA LEU A 349 -1.59 -2.65 15.90
C LEU A 349 -0.48 -3.35 16.68
N LEU A 350 -0.78 -4.52 17.28
CA LEU A 350 0.25 -5.27 18.01
C LEU A 350 1.37 -5.72 17.07
N SER A 351 1.01 -6.15 15.87
CA SER A 351 1.97 -6.64 14.88
C SER A 351 2.85 -5.53 14.33
N THR A 352 2.29 -4.33 14.06
CA THR A 352 3.07 -3.19 13.57
C THR A 352 4.06 -2.69 14.62
N ILE A 353 3.67 -2.63 15.88
CA ILE A 353 4.61 -2.31 16.98
C ILE A 353 5.76 -3.34 17.04
N VAL A 354 5.46 -4.63 16.91
CA VAL A 354 6.49 -5.68 16.91
C VAL A 354 7.40 -5.56 15.67
N VAL A 355 6.84 -5.31 14.49
CA VAL A 355 7.61 -5.12 13.26
C VAL A 355 8.49 -3.89 13.39
N TRP A 356 7.93 -2.74 13.78
CA TRP A 356 8.68 -1.51 14.00
C TRP A 356 9.86 -1.75 14.95
N PHE A 357 9.61 -2.35 16.12
CA PHE A 357 10.66 -2.65 17.08
C PHE A 357 11.75 -3.57 16.49
N THR A 358 11.38 -4.59 15.73
CA THR A 358 12.37 -5.51 15.13
C THR A 358 13.10 -4.93 13.94
N THR A 359 12.55 -3.88 13.30
CA THR A 359 13.17 -3.16 12.19
C THR A 359 14.18 -2.14 12.67
N TYR A 360 13.81 -1.33 13.68
CA TYR A 360 14.66 -0.23 14.13
C TYR A 360 15.61 -0.59 15.28
N PHE A 361 15.52 -1.80 15.87
CA PHE A 361 16.45 -2.25 16.90
C PHE A 361 17.29 -3.42 16.44
N GLY A 362 18.59 -3.35 16.74
CA GLY A 362 19.56 -4.38 16.39
C GLY A 362 20.72 -4.50 17.34
N PHE A 363 21.56 -5.52 17.08
CA PHE A 363 22.80 -5.75 17.80
C PHE A 363 23.97 -5.34 16.90
N THR A 364 24.61 -4.24 17.26
CA THR A 364 25.84 -3.73 16.64
C THR A 364 27.04 -4.06 17.51
N GLU A 365 28.25 -3.70 17.08
CA GLU A 365 29.49 -3.86 17.87
C GLU A 365 29.46 -3.05 19.17
N ASP A 366 28.72 -1.93 19.19
CA ASP A 366 28.53 -1.07 20.35
C ASP A 366 27.43 -1.56 21.31
N GLY A 367 26.75 -2.65 21.01
CA GLY A 367 25.69 -3.25 21.80
C GLY A 367 24.31 -3.14 21.17
N PHE A 368 23.27 -3.24 22.00
CA PHE A 368 21.87 -3.13 21.56
C PHE A 368 21.47 -1.66 21.51
N ARG A 369 21.15 -1.15 20.32
CA ARG A 369 20.73 0.23 20.09
C ARG A 369 19.66 0.35 19.01
N MET A 370 19.06 1.50 18.91
CA MET A 370 18.27 1.90 17.75
C MET A 370 19.20 2.13 16.56
N LEU A 371 18.82 1.64 15.42
CA LEU A 371 19.57 1.71 14.16
C LEU A 371 19.08 2.91 13.34
N ALA A 372 19.98 3.47 12.54
CA ALA A 372 19.62 4.40 11.49
C ALA A 372 19.10 3.64 10.25
N GLU A 373 18.52 4.32 9.30
CA GLU A 373 17.90 3.70 8.12
C GLU A 373 18.89 2.96 7.22
N ASP A 374 20.13 3.42 7.18
CA ASP A 374 21.24 2.79 6.46
C ASP A 374 21.77 1.50 7.12
N GLU A 375 21.42 1.23 8.39
CA GLU A 375 21.87 0.07 9.16
C GLU A 375 20.80 -1.03 9.34
N ILE A 376 19.71 -0.99 8.59
CA ILE A 376 18.57 -1.93 8.72
C ILE A 376 18.98 -3.40 8.49
N ASP A 377 20.04 -3.65 7.76
CA ASP A 377 20.61 -4.99 7.58
C ASP A 377 21.10 -5.65 8.88
N MET A 378 21.48 -4.82 9.87
CA MET A 378 21.89 -5.26 11.22
C MET A 378 20.71 -5.42 12.18
N SER A 379 19.49 -5.05 11.77
CA SER A 379 18.28 -5.15 12.57
C SER A 379 17.96 -6.60 12.94
N ILE A 380 17.14 -6.77 13.97
CA ILE A 380 16.63 -8.09 14.36
C ILE A 380 15.86 -8.71 13.18
N LEU A 381 15.04 -7.91 12.50
CA LEU A 381 14.25 -8.36 11.35
C LEU A 381 15.16 -8.70 10.15
N GLY A 382 16.18 -7.91 9.88
CA GLY A 382 17.19 -8.18 8.85
C GLY A 382 17.92 -9.52 9.08
N LYS A 383 18.35 -9.78 10.32
CA LYS A 383 18.99 -11.06 10.69
C LYS A 383 18.04 -12.25 10.57
N ILE A 384 16.76 -12.09 10.93
CA ILE A 384 15.73 -13.11 10.71
C ILE A 384 15.55 -13.36 9.20
N GLY A 385 15.48 -12.29 8.40
CA GLY A 385 15.42 -12.37 6.94
C GLY A 385 16.60 -13.14 6.34
N GLN A 386 17.82 -12.81 6.74
CA GLN A 386 19.03 -13.53 6.31
C GLN A 386 19.00 -15.01 6.69
N CYS A 387 18.54 -15.34 7.90
CA CYS A 387 18.42 -16.72 8.36
C CYS A 387 17.36 -17.51 7.58
N LEU A 388 16.26 -16.88 7.16
CA LEU A 388 15.14 -17.54 6.47
C LEU A 388 15.23 -17.46 4.94
N ALA A 389 16.12 -16.65 4.38
CA ALA A 389 16.26 -16.44 2.93
C ALA A 389 16.42 -17.75 2.13
N TRP A 390 17.07 -18.77 2.71
CA TRP A 390 17.24 -20.05 2.05
C TRP A 390 15.93 -20.77 1.71
N ILE A 391 14.84 -20.48 2.43
CA ILE A 391 13.51 -21.10 2.18
C ILE A 391 12.96 -20.62 0.83
N PHE A 392 13.30 -19.39 0.43
CA PHE A 392 12.83 -18.75 -0.79
C PHE A 392 13.75 -18.94 -2.01
N ILE A 393 14.94 -19.54 -1.82
CA ILE A 393 15.85 -19.89 -2.94
C ILE A 393 15.15 -20.69 -4.05
N PRO A 394 14.32 -21.73 -3.75
CA PRO A 394 13.65 -22.48 -4.80
C PRO A 394 12.63 -21.66 -5.61
N GLN A 395 12.17 -20.52 -5.07
CA GLN A 395 11.24 -19.61 -5.72
C GLN A 395 11.96 -18.51 -6.53
N GLY A 396 13.30 -18.43 -6.42
CA GLY A 396 14.14 -17.53 -7.18
C GLY A 396 14.39 -16.16 -6.54
N PHE A 397 13.97 -15.94 -5.30
CA PHE A 397 14.21 -14.70 -4.54
C PHE A 397 14.76 -14.96 -3.12
N GLY A 398 15.83 -15.73 -3.04
CA GLY A 398 16.52 -16.06 -1.79
C GLY A 398 17.37 -14.93 -1.21
N ASN A 399 16.97 -13.67 -1.35
CA ASN A 399 17.60 -12.51 -0.72
C ASN A 399 16.90 -12.14 0.58
N TRP A 400 17.61 -11.47 1.47
CA TRP A 400 17.08 -11.13 2.80
C TRP A 400 15.99 -10.04 2.71
N GLN A 401 16.13 -9.07 1.78
CA GLN A 401 15.17 -7.98 1.58
C GLN A 401 13.79 -8.54 1.23
N ALA A 402 13.68 -9.34 0.17
CA ALA A 402 12.41 -9.96 -0.23
C ALA A 402 11.86 -10.90 0.86
N THR A 403 12.72 -11.55 1.63
CA THR A 403 12.30 -12.38 2.76
C THR A 403 11.69 -11.54 3.87
N VAL A 404 12.31 -10.42 4.23
CA VAL A 404 11.78 -9.44 5.20
C VAL A 404 10.44 -8.91 4.73
N ALA A 405 10.35 -8.44 3.48
CA ALA A 405 9.10 -7.95 2.90
C ALA A 405 8.00 -9.03 2.89
N SER A 406 8.36 -10.29 2.66
CA SER A 406 7.41 -11.40 2.77
C SER A 406 6.91 -11.62 4.20
N ILE A 407 7.78 -11.46 5.20
CA ILE A 407 7.41 -11.59 6.62
C ILE A 407 6.50 -10.43 7.06
N THR A 408 6.86 -9.18 6.71
CA THR A 408 6.02 -8.01 6.99
C THR A 408 4.66 -8.10 6.29
N GLY A 409 4.64 -8.63 5.05
CA GLY A 409 3.43 -8.89 4.29
C GLY A 409 2.51 -9.99 4.87
N LEU A 410 3.04 -10.88 5.72
CA LEU A 410 2.19 -11.81 6.49
C LEU A 410 1.40 -11.09 7.58
N VAL A 411 1.93 -10.00 8.09
CA VAL A 411 1.28 -9.15 9.10
C VAL A 411 0.23 -8.26 8.44
N ALA A 412 0.67 -7.43 7.50
CA ALA A 412 -0.16 -6.56 6.70
C ALA A 412 0.39 -6.55 5.26
N LYS A 413 -0.39 -7.04 4.32
CA LYS A 413 0.03 -7.19 2.93
C LYS A 413 0.24 -5.85 2.22
N GLU A 414 -0.39 -4.80 2.70
CA GLU A 414 -0.23 -3.41 2.30
C GLU A 414 1.20 -2.92 2.51
N ASN A 415 1.82 -3.34 3.61
CA ASN A 415 3.16 -2.91 3.99
C ASN A 415 4.28 -3.54 3.13
N ILE A 416 3.96 -4.47 2.22
CA ILE A 416 4.99 -5.08 1.36
C ILE A 416 5.64 -4.02 0.48
N VAL A 417 4.85 -3.15 -0.13
CA VAL A 417 5.34 -2.11 -1.05
C VAL A 417 6.25 -1.14 -0.31
N GLY A 418 5.80 -0.56 0.80
CA GLY A 418 6.62 0.33 1.61
C GLY A 418 7.88 -0.35 2.16
N THR A 419 7.78 -1.61 2.65
CA THR A 419 8.98 -2.35 3.10
C THR A 419 9.95 -2.61 1.94
N MET A 420 9.46 -2.94 0.75
CA MET A 420 10.29 -3.10 -0.44
C MET A 420 10.92 -1.77 -0.85
N GLY A 421 10.17 -0.68 -0.84
CA GLY A 421 10.68 0.67 -1.07
C GLY A 421 11.89 0.94 -0.18
N ILE A 422 11.73 0.90 1.13
CA ILE A 422 12.80 1.16 2.11
C ILE A 422 14.01 0.22 1.93
N LEU A 423 13.78 -1.09 1.73
CA LEU A 423 14.88 -2.06 1.67
C LEU A 423 15.62 -2.07 0.34
N TYR A 424 15.02 -1.59 -0.74
CA TYR A 424 15.64 -1.51 -2.06
C TYR A 424 16.07 -0.07 -2.44
N SER A 425 15.70 0.96 -1.67
CA SER A 425 16.21 2.33 -1.80
C SER A 425 17.63 2.49 -1.22
N ALA A 426 18.03 1.61 -0.30
CA ALA A 426 19.37 1.65 0.34
C ALA A 426 20.56 1.31 -0.59
N GLY A 427 20.42 1.34 -1.93
CA GLY A 427 21.43 1.10 -2.94
C GLY A 427 21.57 2.28 -3.90
N GLU A 428 22.64 2.31 -4.69
CA GLU A 428 22.75 3.25 -5.81
C GLU A 428 21.68 2.89 -6.87
N GLY A 429 20.82 3.83 -7.26
CA GLY A 429 19.79 3.70 -8.28
C GLY A 429 18.38 3.53 -7.72
N SER A 430 17.39 3.59 -8.61
CA SER A 430 15.98 3.49 -8.24
C SER A 430 15.63 2.13 -7.63
N VAL A 431 14.59 2.10 -6.79
CA VAL A 431 14.03 0.87 -6.21
C VAL A 431 13.76 -0.18 -7.29
N TYR A 432 13.26 0.23 -8.45
CA TYR A 432 12.99 -0.65 -9.58
C TYR A 432 14.24 -1.28 -10.19
N ALA A 433 15.32 -0.50 -10.35
CA ALA A 433 16.60 -1.00 -10.86
C ALA A 433 17.21 -2.04 -9.90
N ASN A 434 17.20 -1.75 -8.59
CA ASN A 434 17.68 -2.65 -7.56
C ASN A 434 16.86 -3.95 -7.47
N MET A 435 15.55 -3.86 -7.63
CA MET A 435 14.67 -5.02 -7.73
C MET A 435 14.95 -5.83 -9.01
N ALA A 436 15.08 -5.19 -10.17
CA ALA A 436 15.37 -5.86 -11.43
C ALA A 436 16.70 -6.60 -11.41
N ALA A 437 17.69 -6.09 -10.65
CA ALA A 437 18.99 -6.76 -10.46
C ALA A 437 18.89 -8.02 -9.59
N THR A 438 17.95 -8.07 -8.66
CA THR A 438 17.79 -9.19 -7.70
C THR A 438 16.75 -10.23 -8.12
N PHE A 439 15.73 -9.83 -8.84
CA PHE A 439 14.67 -10.74 -9.31
C PHE A 439 14.89 -11.15 -10.76
N THR A 440 14.57 -12.39 -11.07
CA THR A 440 14.46 -12.88 -12.45
C THR A 440 13.02 -12.81 -12.92
N VAL A 441 12.79 -12.78 -14.24
CA VAL A 441 11.44 -12.85 -14.83
C VAL A 441 10.63 -14.03 -14.29
N ALA A 442 11.30 -15.17 -14.03
CA ALA A 442 10.64 -16.36 -13.47
C ALA A 442 10.31 -16.24 -11.98
N SER A 443 11.05 -15.45 -11.22
CA SER A 443 10.79 -15.23 -9.79
C SER A 443 9.82 -14.07 -9.53
N GLY A 444 9.71 -13.13 -10.47
CA GLY A 444 8.75 -12.02 -10.39
C GLY A 444 7.34 -12.43 -10.82
N TYR A 445 7.20 -13.53 -11.56
CA TYR A 445 5.90 -14.09 -11.97
C TYR A 445 5.47 -15.24 -11.07
#